data_d5856f008ea57cadaf44fc51209c6b9b
#
_entry.id   d5856f008ea57cadaf44fc51209c6b9b
#
_cell.length_a   1.000
_cell.length_b   1.000
_cell.length_c   1.000
_cell.angle_alpha   90.00
_cell.angle_beta   90.00
_cell.angle_gamma   90.00
#
_symmetry.space_group_name_H-M   'P 1'
#
loop_
_entity.id
_entity.type
_entity.pdbx_description
1 polymer ?
#
loop_
_entity_poly.entity_id
_entity_poly.type
_entity_poly.pdbx_seq_one_letter_code
_entity_poly.pdbx_strand_id
1 'polypeptide(L)'
;MRRWGRLTEALFLATLFCVTFEKLHWEAAGTIGIADVLTLLFLAAFVVERLARADVRLPPAAVALLGFLTAFLLVYLLGFFNLGSDEALEQFWKGMIKFGIHFAFLVAGISLLARRPDRFYWTSLVWFCAGLVVNSAYGAIQLLAAEAGYDLDAAVISPLTGGASSINVFGAVEGQQVFRPNALTGDPNHLAIMLVVPLLVLTPIYLRLERGHRLRVPLAVLLAFLLVVELATLSRSGALGLVTGLVVLAFPYQHKLVSRAVLVPISAVAVVLAYVISRRTDFFETVFRARTATGGASSSAHFDVYSFIPDVLHTHPLLGLGLNNFSVYYELVTGKDNWGPHSFYVALLVETGLVGTALFAVFLLYVFRRLSAGRELGRLLAAARDPAAARVRPLAWGLTAALVGTMAANTFYLTMQFYYFYAFLVMAVAVPIVFRRRLLRR
;
A
#
# COMPACT_ATOMS: atom_id res chain seq x y z
N MET A 1 -7.84 -8.60 -32.75
CA MET A 1 -6.61 -8.27 -32.00
C MET A 1 -6.67 -6.94 -31.22
N ARG A 2 -7.06 -5.80 -31.83
CA ARG A 2 -7.16 -4.50 -31.09
C ARG A 2 -8.18 -4.51 -29.94
N ARG A 3 -9.24 -5.31 -29.99
CA ARG A 3 -10.28 -5.39 -28.93
C ARG A 3 -9.71 -6.02 -27.65
N TRP A 4 -8.99 -7.13 -27.74
CA TRP A 4 -8.38 -7.80 -26.57
C TRP A 4 -7.37 -6.93 -25.84
N GLY A 5 -6.52 -6.20 -26.57
CA GLY A 5 -5.57 -5.28 -25.95
C GLY A 5 -6.24 -4.15 -25.17
N ARG A 6 -7.40 -3.62 -25.64
CA ARG A 6 -8.16 -2.62 -24.89
C ARG A 6 -8.83 -3.19 -23.64
N LEU A 7 -9.35 -4.43 -23.73
CA LEU A 7 -9.94 -5.11 -22.57
C LEU A 7 -8.90 -5.35 -21.49
N THR A 8 -7.72 -5.88 -21.85
CA THR A 8 -6.59 -6.08 -20.90
C THR A 8 -6.21 -4.76 -20.23
N GLU A 9 -6.10 -3.66 -20.98
CA GLU A 9 -5.79 -2.33 -20.43
C GLU A 9 -6.90 -1.85 -19.48
N ALA A 10 -8.16 -1.98 -19.85
CA ALA A 10 -9.29 -1.54 -19.03
C ALA A 10 -9.37 -2.31 -17.71
N LEU A 11 -9.22 -3.64 -17.76
CA LEU A 11 -9.22 -4.49 -16.56
C LEU A 11 -8.03 -4.19 -15.65
N PHE A 12 -6.84 -3.97 -16.22
CA PHE A 12 -5.68 -3.56 -15.44
C PHE A 12 -5.89 -2.23 -14.72
N LEU A 13 -6.44 -1.22 -15.42
CA LEU A 13 -6.75 0.08 -14.82
C LEU A 13 -7.84 -0.01 -13.76
N ALA A 14 -8.89 -0.81 -14.00
CA ALA A 14 -9.95 -1.07 -13.02
C ALA A 14 -9.40 -1.76 -11.76
N THR A 15 -8.50 -2.74 -11.92
CA THR A 15 -7.83 -3.38 -10.78
C THR A 15 -7.02 -2.36 -9.98
N LEU A 16 -6.19 -1.54 -10.64
CA LEU A 16 -5.40 -0.50 -9.95
C LEU A 16 -6.28 0.50 -9.19
N PHE A 17 -7.45 0.82 -9.72
CA PHE A 17 -8.41 1.72 -9.08
C PHE A 17 -9.05 1.09 -7.84
N CYS A 18 -9.46 -0.18 -7.93
CA CYS A 18 -10.21 -0.86 -6.87
C CYS A 18 -9.30 -1.55 -5.83
N VAL A 19 -7.98 -1.53 -6.02
CA VAL A 19 -7.04 -2.33 -5.20
C VAL A 19 -7.06 -2.01 -3.70
N THR A 20 -7.64 -0.88 -3.30
CA THR A 20 -7.78 -0.47 -1.90
C THR A 20 -9.20 -0.57 -1.37
N PHE A 21 -10.14 -1.16 -2.13
CA PHE A 21 -11.55 -1.27 -1.76
C PHE A 21 -11.84 -2.60 -1.08
N GLU A 22 -11.18 -2.84 0.07
CA GLU A 22 -11.21 -4.12 0.80
C GLU A 22 -12.59 -4.46 1.38
N LYS A 23 -13.42 -3.44 1.72
CA LYS A 23 -14.81 -3.65 2.15
C LYS A 23 -15.72 -4.21 1.06
N LEU A 24 -15.37 -4.02 -0.22
CA LEU A 24 -16.12 -4.61 -1.32
C LEU A 24 -15.67 -6.05 -1.52
N HIS A 25 -16.17 -6.95 -0.66
CA HIS A 25 -15.87 -8.37 -0.67
C HIS A 25 -17.13 -9.20 -0.41
N TRP A 26 -17.06 -10.45 -0.80
CA TRP A 26 -18.10 -11.46 -0.62
C TRP A 26 -17.52 -12.71 0.01
N GLU A 27 -18.27 -13.36 0.90
CA GLU A 27 -17.90 -14.64 1.48
C GLU A 27 -18.36 -15.76 0.57
N ALA A 28 -17.41 -16.42 -0.11
CA ALA A 28 -17.65 -17.58 -0.96
C ALA A 28 -16.40 -18.47 -0.91
N ALA A 29 -16.40 -19.51 -0.12
CA ALA A 29 -15.22 -20.36 0.12
C ALA A 29 -13.96 -19.57 0.60
N GLY A 30 -14.20 -18.48 1.34
CA GLY A 30 -13.24 -17.48 1.80
C GLY A 30 -13.60 -16.08 1.31
N THR A 31 -12.91 -15.07 1.81
CA THR A 31 -13.17 -13.68 1.48
C THR A 31 -12.61 -13.32 0.09
N ILE A 32 -13.48 -13.04 -0.88
CA ILE A 32 -13.13 -12.65 -2.25
C ILE A 32 -13.44 -11.16 -2.43
N GLY A 33 -12.43 -10.32 -2.59
CA GLY A 33 -12.57 -8.89 -2.83
C GLY A 33 -12.82 -8.55 -4.31
N ILE A 34 -13.37 -7.36 -4.57
CA ILE A 34 -13.54 -6.85 -5.94
C ILE A 34 -12.21 -6.81 -6.70
N ALA A 35 -11.11 -6.50 -6.01
CA ALA A 35 -9.77 -6.49 -6.59
C ALA A 35 -9.32 -7.89 -7.04
N ASP A 36 -9.68 -8.94 -6.30
CA ASP A 36 -9.36 -10.33 -6.67
C ASP A 36 -10.09 -10.72 -7.97
N VAL A 37 -11.38 -10.42 -8.06
CA VAL A 37 -12.19 -10.69 -9.27
C VAL A 37 -11.61 -9.96 -10.48
N LEU A 38 -11.36 -8.66 -10.35
CA LEU A 38 -10.80 -7.85 -11.44
C LEU A 38 -9.41 -8.34 -11.86
N THR A 39 -8.61 -8.82 -10.91
CA THR A 39 -7.30 -9.40 -11.21
C THR A 39 -7.40 -10.68 -11.99
N LEU A 40 -8.24 -11.61 -11.55
CA LEU A 40 -8.41 -12.87 -12.28
C LEU A 40 -8.88 -12.61 -13.71
N LEU A 41 -9.82 -11.67 -13.90
CA LEU A 41 -10.27 -11.24 -15.23
C LEU A 41 -9.14 -10.58 -16.03
N PHE A 42 -8.31 -9.73 -15.37
CA PHE A 42 -7.13 -9.13 -16.00
C PHE A 42 -6.11 -10.19 -16.42
N LEU A 43 -5.78 -11.13 -15.53
CA LEU A 43 -4.84 -12.22 -15.84
C LEU A 43 -5.32 -13.09 -16.99
N ALA A 44 -6.61 -13.45 -16.98
CA ALA A 44 -7.21 -14.20 -18.09
C ALA A 44 -7.13 -13.44 -19.41
N ALA A 45 -7.55 -12.15 -19.42
CA ALA A 45 -7.48 -11.30 -20.61
C ALA A 45 -6.01 -11.11 -21.09
N PHE A 46 -5.06 -10.96 -20.16
CA PHE A 46 -3.63 -10.85 -20.45
C PHE A 46 -3.11 -12.10 -21.14
N VAL A 47 -3.41 -13.29 -20.60
CA VAL A 47 -2.99 -14.58 -21.19
C VAL A 47 -3.59 -14.75 -22.58
N VAL A 48 -4.91 -14.51 -22.75
CA VAL A 48 -5.58 -14.59 -24.05
C VAL A 48 -4.95 -13.62 -25.08
N GLU A 49 -4.68 -12.37 -24.68
CA GLU A 49 -4.02 -11.39 -25.54
C GLU A 49 -2.63 -11.87 -25.97
N ARG A 50 -1.87 -12.51 -25.06
CA ARG A 50 -0.53 -13.01 -25.32
C ARG A 50 -0.53 -14.18 -26.29
N LEU A 51 -1.42 -15.15 -26.07
CA LEU A 51 -1.60 -16.31 -26.94
C LEU A 51 -2.06 -15.89 -28.34
N ALA A 52 -3.04 -14.99 -28.40
CA ALA A 52 -3.56 -14.48 -29.68
C ALA A 52 -2.53 -13.72 -30.53
N ARG A 53 -1.48 -13.18 -29.89
CA ARG A 53 -0.37 -12.48 -30.58
C ARG A 53 0.83 -13.38 -30.88
N ALA A 54 0.82 -14.63 -30.43
CA ALA A 54 1.96 -15.55 -30.46
C ALA A 54 3.25 -14.94 -29.86
N ASP A 55 3.10 -13.95 -28.96
CA ASP A 55 4.22 -13.26 -28.31
C ASP A 55 4.23 -13.59 -26.81
N VAL A 56 4.90 -14.68 -26.46
CA VAL A 56 5.06 -15.17 -25.08
C VAL A 56 6.32 -14.64 -24.38
N ARG A 57 7.11 -13.79 -25.05
CA ARG A 57 8.35 -13.27 -24.46
C ARG A 57 8.03 -12.38 -23.26
N LEU A 58 8.72 -12.59 -22.15
CA LEU A 58 8.62 -11.75 -20.95
C LEU A 58 9.80 -10.77 -20.90
N PRO A 59 9.61 -9.55 -20.40
CA PRO A 59 10.72 -8.64 -20.15
C PRO A 59 11.61 -9.22 -19.03
N PRO A 60 12.95 -8.94 -19.05
CA PRO A 60 13.88 -9.49 -18.06
C PRO A 60 13.47 -9.26 -16.61
N ALA A 61 12.82 -8.13 -16.32
CA ALA A 61 12.31 -7.85 -14.97
C ALA A 61 11.17 -8.79 -14.56
N ALA A 62 10.28 -9.17 -15.49
CA ALA A 62 9.22 -10.14 -15.21
C ALA A 62 9.79 -11.55 -15.01
N VAL A 63 10.83 -11.91 -15.76
CA VAL A 63 11.55 -13.20 -15.58
C VAL A 63 12.21 -13.24 -14.20
N ALA A 64 12.89 -12.16 -13.78
CA ALA A 64 13.48 -12.06 -12.44
C ALA A 64 12.41 -12.19 -11.35
N LEU A 65 11.23 -11.57 -11.53
CA LEU A 65 10.12 -11.69 -10.59
C LEU A 65 9.52 -13.09 -10.56
N LEU A 66 9.44 -13.78 -11.68
CA LEU A 66 9.06 -15.21 -11.69
C LEU A 66 10.07 -16.06 -10.89
N GLY A 67 11.37 -15.74 -10.98
CA GLY A 67 12.38 -16.39 -10.13
C GLY A 67 12.12 -16.15 -8.63
N PHE A 68 11.77 -14.92 -8.23
CA PHE A 68 11.35 -14.64 -6.85
C PHE A 68 10.07 -15.38 -6.46
N LEU A 69 9.05 -15.39 -7.32
CA LEU A 69 7.82 -16.15 -7.08
C LEU A 69 8.13 -17.62 -6.81
N THR A 70 8.93 -18.24 -7.69
CA THR A 70 9.32 -19.65 -7.53
C THR A 70 10.07 -19.87 -6.22
N ALA A 71 11.02 -19.01 -5.87
CA ALA A 71 11.77 -19.12 -4.63
C ALA A 71 10.87 -18.97 -3.39
N PHE A 72 9.93 -18.00 -3.37
CA PHE A 72 8.96 -17.88 -2.29
C PHE A 72 8.03 -19.07 -2.19
N LEU A 73 7.51 -19.56 -3.32
CA LEU A 73 6.64 -20.75 -3.32
C LEU A 73 7.40 -21.98 -2.78
N LEU A 74 8.68 -22.15 -3.09
CA LEU A 74 9.49 -23.22 -2.52
C LEU A 74 9.64 -23.09 -1.00
N VAL A 75 9.92 -21.87 -0.49
CA VAL A 75 10.02 -21.63 0.96
C VAL A 75 8.68 -21.94 1.65
N TYR A 76 7.57 -21.49 1.08
CA TYR A 76 6.25 -21.74 1.65
C TYR A 76 5.89 -23.22 1.61
N LEU A 77 6.13 -23.91 0.50
CA LEU A 77 5.88 -25.34 0.38
C LEU A 77 6.76 -26.18 1.33
N LEU A 78 7.99 -25.73 1.59
CA LEU A 78 8.81 -26.38 2.62
C LEU A 78 8.31 -26.08 4.03
N GLY A 79 7.78 -24.88 4.28
CA GLY A 79 7.12 -24.50 5.55
C GLY A 79 5.83 -25.29 5.82
N PHE A 80 5.20 -25.86 4.78
CA PHE A 80 4.02 -26.74 4.92
C PHE A 80 4.25 -27.90 5.90
N PHE A 81 5.46 -28.45 5.97
CA PHE A 81 5.78 -29.55 6.88
C PHE A 81 5.80 -29.15 8.36
N ASN A 82 5.72 -27.87 8.67
CA ASN A 82 5.68 -27.35 10.05
C ASN A 82 4.25 -27.06 10.53
N LEU A 83 3.22 -27.31 9.70
CA LEU A 83 1.83 -27.09 10.06
C LEU A 83 1.38 -28.14 11.09
N GLY A 84 0.78 -27.69 12.21
CA GLY A 84 0.40 -28.56 13.33
C GLY A 84 -1.10 -28.85 13.48
N SER A 85 -1.97 -28.22 12.65
CA SER A 85 -3.43 -28.39 12.77
C SER A 85 -4.14 -28.20 11.42
N ASP A 86 -5.41 -28.65 11.35
CA ASP A 86 -6.27 -28.44 10.16
C ASP A 86 -6.54 -26.94 9.92
N GLU A 87 -6.66 -26.17 10.97
CA GLU A 87 -6.81 -24.72 10.87
C GLU A 87 -5.56 -24.06 10.27
N ALA A 88 -4.37 -24.48 10.71
CA ALA A 88 -3.11 -24.05 10.14
C ALA A 88 -3.03 -24.37 8.64
N LEU A 89 -3.50 -25.53 8.23
CA LEU A 89 -3.58 -25.94 6.83
C LEU A 89 -4.54 -25.06 6.03
N GLU A 90 -5.71 -24.74 6.57
CA GLU A 90 -6.68 -23.86 5.92
C GLU A 90 -6.10 -22.44 5.71
N GLN A 91 -5.50 -21.87 6.75
CA GLN A 91 -4.86 -20.54 6.67
C GLN A 91 -3.68 -20.52 5.70
N PHE A 92 -2.89 -21.59 5.66
CA PHE A 92 -1.81 -21.76 4.69
C PHE A 92 -2.30 -21.68 3.25
N TRP A 93 -3.37 -22.43 2.89
CA TRP A 93 -3.90 -22.42 1.53
C TRP A 93 -4.52 -21.06 1.17
N LYS A 94 -5.20 -20.40 2.09
CA LYS A 94 -5.69 -19.03 1.91
C LYS A 94 -4.54 -18.07 1.60
N GLY A 95 -3.46 -18.16 2.36
CA GLY A 95 -2.24 -17.35 2.16
C GLY A 95 -1.58 -17.63 0.81
N MET A 96 -1.41 -18.91 0.44
CA MET A 96 -0.80 -19.35 -0.82
C MET A 96 -1.56 -18.84 -2.05
N ILE A 97 -2.88 -18.96 -2.06
CA ILE A 97 -3.73 -18.51 -3.17
C ILE A 97 -3.62 -17.00 -3.32
N LYS A 98 -3.77 -16.24 -2.23
CA LYS A 98 -3.67 -14.77 -2.26
C LYS A 98 -2.29 -14.32 -2.71
N PHE A 99 -1.23 -14.89 -2.15
CA PHE A 99 0.15 -14.60 -2.57
C PHE A 99 0.35 -14.86 -4.07
N GLY A 100 -0.10 -16.03 -4.56
CA GLY A 100 -0.01 -16.39 -5.97
C GLY A 100 -0.71 -15.40 -6.90
N ILE A 101 -1.93 -14.99 -6.57
CA ILE A 101 -2.72 -14.00 -7.34
C ILE A 101 -2.01 -12.64 -7.34
N HIS A 102 -1.58 -12.13 -6.17
CA HIS A 102 -0.91 -10.84 -6.04
C HIS A 102 0.40 -10.80 -6.83
N PHE A 103 1.20 -11.86 -6.72
CA PHE A 103 2.48 -11.93 -7.43
C PHE A 103 2.30 -12.12 -8.94
N ALA A 104 1.32 -12.91 -9.37
CA ALA A 104 0.96 -13.04 -10.79
C ALA A 104 0.53 -11.68 -11.38
N PHE A 105 -0.25 -10.89 -10.63
CA PHE A 105 -0.59 -9.52 -11.01
C PHE A 105 0.65 -8.64 -11.18
N LEU A 106 1.61 -8.72 -10.25
CA LEU A 106 2.88 -7.98 -10.34
C LEU A 106 3.63 -8.32 -11.63
N VAL A 107 3.79 -9.60 -11.95
CA VAL A 107 4.50 -10.08 -13.15
C VAL A 107 3.77 -9.67 -14.43
N ALA A 108 2.45 -9.88 -14.49
CA ALA A 108 1.63 -9.54 -15.66
C ALA A 108 1.55 -8.02 -15.86
N GLY A 109 1.38 -7.23 -14.79
CA GLY A 109 1.32 -5.77 -14.82
C GLY A 109 2.62 -5.16 -15.35
N ILE A 110 3.77 -5.61 -14.88
CA ILE A 110 5.09 -5.18 -15.40
C ILE A 110 5.25 -5.60 -16.86
N SER A 111 4.82 -6.79 -17.22
CA SER A 111 4.88 -7.29 -18.61
C SER A 111 3.99 -6.47 -19.54
N LEU A 112 2.82 -6.06 -19.07
CA LEU A 112 1.90 -5.18 -19.79
C LEU A 112 2.53 -3.79 -20.00
N LEU A 113 2.97 -3.13 -18.92
CA LEU A 113 3.58 -1.79 -18.97
C LEU A 113 4.84 -1.77 -19.82
N ALA A 114 5.62 -2.85 -19.79
CA ALA A 114 6.79 -3.03 -20.63
C ALA A 114 6.48 -2.97 -22.14
N ARG A 115 5.27 -3.17 -22.59
CA ARG A 115 4.87 -3.21 -24.01
C ARG A 115 4.01 -2.02 -24.44
N ARG A 116 3.49 -1.28 -23.47
CA ARG A 116 2.65 -0.12 -23.73
C ARG A 116 3.48 1.15 -23.83
N PRO A 117 2.99 2.20 -24.49
CA PRO A 117 3.66 3.50 -24.53
C PRO A 117 3.73 4.09 -23.12
N ASP A 118 4.68 4.99 -22.90
CA ASP A 118 4.88 5.69 -21.62
C ASP A 118 3.64 6.48 -21.14
N ARG A 119 2.80 6.92 -22.08
CA ARG A 119 1.48 7.51 -21.77
C ARG A 119 0.61 6.55 -20.95
N PHE A 120 0.63 5.24 -21.25
CA PHE A 120 -0.18 4.26 -20.52
C PHE A 120 0.34 4.09 -19.07
N TYR A 121 1.64 4.18 -18.85
CA TYR A 121 2.19 4.19 -17.50
C TYR A 121 1.63 5.37 -16.66
N TRP A 122 1.60 6.58 -17.23
CA TRP A 122 1.03 7.73 -16.54
C TRP A 122 -0.46 7.56 -16.27
N THR A 123 -1.21 7.01 -17.22
CA THR A 123 -2.62 6.67 -17.02
C THR A 123 -2.78 5.68 -15.89
N SER A 124 -1.95 4.63 -15.81
CA SER A 124 -1.98 3.63 -14.75
C SER A 124 -1.69 4.26 -13.38
N LEU A 125 -0.71 5.15 -13.29
CA LEU A 125 -0.41 5.88 -12.06
C LEU A 125 -1.58 6.78 -11.62
N VAL A 126 -2.23 7.45 -12.57
CA VAL A 126 -3.42 8.28 -12.29
C VAL A 126 -4.57 7.42 -11.77
N TRP A 127 -4.86 6.27 -12.38
CA TRP A 127 -5.92 5.38 -11.93
C TRP A 127 -5.64 4.79 -10.54
N PHE A 128 -4.40 4.40 -10.27
CA PHE A 128 -3.98 3.94 -8.94
C PHE A 128 -4.16 5.04 -7.87
N CYS A 129 -3.67 6.26 -8.14
CA CYS A 129 -3.87 7.39 -7.21
C CYS A 129 -5.35 7.79 -7.10
N ALA A 130 -6.12 7.73 -8.19
CA ALA A 130 -7.55 8.06 -8.17
C ALA A 130 -8.35 7.10 -7.28
N GLY A 131 -8.05 5.80 -7.27
CA GLY A 131 -8.66 4.85 -6.35
C GLY A 131 -8.41 5.24 -4.89
N LEU A 132 -7.17 5.62 -4.54
CA LEU A 132 -6.82 6.11 -3.21
C LEU A 132 -7.52 7.42 -2.84
N VAL A 133 -7.69 8.33 -3.81
CA VAL A 133 -8.43 9.60 -3.60
C VAL A 133 -9.92 9.33 -3.37
N VAL A 134 -10.53 8.43 -4.15
CA VAL A 134 -11.95 8.05 -3.96
C VAL A 134 -12.14 7.37 -2.61
N ASN A 135 -11.22 6.49 -2.23
CA ASN A 135 -11.22 5.86 -0.92
C ASN A 135 -11.16 6.93 0.21
N SER A 136 -10.24 7.92 0.08
CA SER A 136 -10.14 9.03 1.02
C SER A 136 -11.40 9.90 1.07
N ALA A 137 -12.02 10.15 -0.08
CA ALA A 137 -13.26 10.93 -0.15
C ALA A 137 -14.41 10.19 0.56
N TYR A 138 -14.52 8.88 0.36
CA TYR A 138 -15.46 8.05 1.09
C TYR A 138 -15.20 8.12 2.61
N GLY A 139 -13.95 8.02 3.05
CA GLY A 139 -13.58 8.12 4.46
C GLY A 139 -13.91 9.48 5.09
N ALA A 140 -13.74 10.57 4.34
CA ALA A 140 -14.14 11.90 4.80
C ALA A 140 -15.66 12.02 4.95
N ILE A 141 -16.43 11.50 3.96
CA ILE A 141 -17.90 11.48 4.04
C ILE A 141 -18.36 10.57 5.18
N GLN A 142 -17.72 9.40 5.35
CA GLN A 142 -18.01 8.47 6.44
C GLN A 142 -17.84 9.12 7.82
N LEU A 143 -16.76 9.90 8.00
CA LEU A 143 -16.52 10.62 9.24
C LEU A 143 -17.61 11.67 9.50
N LEU A 144 -17.98 12.47 8.50
CA LEU A 144 -19.04 13.47 8.61
C LEU A 144 -20.41 12.84 8.88
N ALA A 145 -20.70 11.70 8.25
CA ALA A 145 -21.94 10.96 8.48
C ALA A 145 -22.01 10.42 9.92
N ALA A 146 -20.91 9.83 10.41
CA ALA A 146 -20.83 9.30 11.78
C ALA A 146 -21.00 10.40 12.84
N GLU A 147 -20.39 11.57 12.64
CA GLU A 147 -20.59 12.74 13.52
C GLU A 147 -22.06 13.24 13.52
N ALA A 148 -22.78 12.99 12.43
CA ALA A 148 -24.22 13.26 12.32
C ALA A 148 -25.12 12.11 12.84
N GLY A 149 -24.51 11.03 13.39
CA GLY A 149 -25.24 9.86 13.89
C GLY A 149 -25.72 8.89 12.80
N TYR A 150 -25.14 8.96 11.60
CA TYR A 150 -25.54 8.13 10.45
C TYR A 150 -24.46 7.13 10.08
N ASP A 151 -24.84 5.85 9.96
CA ASP A 151 -23.93 4.78 9.50
C ASP A 151 -23.94 4.70 7.96
N LEU A 152 -22.92 5.30 7.34
CA LEU A 152 -22.77 5.31 5.89
C LEU A 152 -22.49 3.90 5.32
N ASP A 153 -21.76 3.06 6.04
CA ASP A 153 -21.42 1.73 5.59
C ASP A 153 -22.65 0.82 5.55
N ALA A 154 -23.49 0.90 6.57
CA ALA A 154 -24.76 0.17 6.60
C ALA A 154 -25.68 0.58 5.44
N ALA A 155 -25.68 1.88 5.07
CA ALA A 155 -26.53 2.39 4.01
C ALA A 155 -26.02 2.09 2.58
N VAL A 156 -24.68 2.08 2.37
CA VAL A 156 -24.09 2.05 1.01
C VAL A 156 -23.38 0.74 0.73
N ILE A 157 -22.56 0.24 1.68
CA ILE A 157 -21.68 -0.92 1.43
C ILE A 157 -22.37 -2.24 1.80
N SER A 158 -23.03 -2.30 2.96
CA SER A 158 -23.68 -3.54 3.41
C SER A 158 -24.71 -4.11 2.43
N PRO A 159 -25.54 -3.30 1.73
CA PRO A 159 -26.44 -3.84 0.71
C PRO A 159 -25.75 -4.49 -0.48
N LEU A 160 -24.48 -4.11 -0.75
CA LEU A 160 -23.70 -4.64 -1.89
C LEU A 160 -22.90 -5.88 -1.53
N THR A 161 -22.51 -6.04 -0.27
CA THR A 161 -21.55 -7.07 0.18
C THR A 161 -22.08 -8.02 1.22
N GLY A 162 -23.33 -7.87 1.64
CA GLY A 162 -23.95 -8.69 2.71
C GLY A 162 -23.45 -8.41 4.13
N GLY A 163 -22.59 -7.42 4.30
CA GLY A 163 -22.09 -6.95 5.59
C GLY A 163 -20.73 -6.28 5.44
N ALA A 164 -20.62 -5.06 5.91
CA ALA A 164 -19.36 -4.34 5.98
C ALA A 164 -19.13 -3.82 7.40
N SER A 165 -17.85 -3.72 7.79
CA SER A 165 -17.50 -3.12 9.07
C SER A 165 -17.87 -1.64 9.07
N SER A 166 -18.56 -1.20 10.10
CA SER A 166 -18.86 0.22 10.34
C SER A 166 -17.58 1.03 10.56
N ILE A 167 -17.73 2.35 10.65
CA ILE A 167 -16.63 3.24 11.01
C ILE A 167 -15.97 2.81 12.33
N ASN A 168 -14.65 2.89 12.39
CA ASN A 168 -13.91 2.51 13.58
C ASN A 168 -14.13 3.53 14.73
N VAL A 169 -14.47 3.02 15.90
CA VAL A 169 -14.58 3.80 17.13
C VAL A 169 -13.32 3.63 17.97
N PHE A 170 -12.57 4.70 18.20
CA PHE A 170 -11.36 4.68 19.03
C PHE A 170 -11.66 4.60 20.52
N GLY A 171 -12.76 5.20 20.96
CA GLY A 171 -13.19 5.30 22.33
C GLY A 171 -14.23 6.41 22.52
N ALA A 172 -14.60 6.69 23.76
CA ALA A 172 -15.49 7.80 24.09
C ALA A 172 -14.78 8.82 24.97
N VAL A 173 -14.97 10.10 24.67
CA VAL A 173 -14.49 11.23 25.46
C VAL A 173 -15.70 12.06 25.82
N GLU A 174 -15.92 12.27 27.14
CA GLU A 174 -17.09 13.04 27.67
C GLU A 174 -18.43 12.53 27.11
N GLY A 175 -18.57 11.22 26.89
CA GLY A 175 -19.78 10.62 26.33
C GLY A 175 -19.89 10.72 24.79
N GLN A 176 -18.97 11.40 24.12
CA GLN A 176 -18.91 11.44 22.65
C GLN A 176 -17.94 10.40 22.11
N GLN A 177 -18.36 9.67 21.09
CA GLN A 177 -17.49 8.70 20.42
C GLN A 177 -16.41 9.39 19.59
N VAL A 178 -15.20 8.85 19.62
CA VAL A 178 -14.08 9.28 18.78
C VAL A 178 -14.04 8.39 17.54
N PHE A 179 -14.51 8.91 16.43
CA PHE A 179 -14.52 8.18 15.16
C PHE A 179 -13.19 8.30 14.43
N ARG A 180 -12.80 7.21 13.76
CA ARG A 180 -11.64 7.13 12.88
C ARG A 180 -12.10 6.60 11.52
N PRO A 181 -11.92 7.36 10.42
CA PRO A 181 -12.33 6.88 9.11
C PRO A 181 -11.51 5.65 8.72
N ASN A 182 -12.19 4.56 8.41
CA ASN A 182 -11.60 3.35 7.86
C ASN A 182 -11.92 3.21 6.36
N ALA A 183 -12.75 4.11 5.84
CA ALA A 183 -13.11 4.24 4.44
C ALA A 183 -13.54 2.89 3.81
N LEU A 184 -13.08 2.61 2.61
CA LEU A 184 -13.31 1.33 1.92
C LEU A 184 -12.23 0.28 2.23
N THR A 185 -11.25 0.59 3.10
CA THR A 185 -10.21 -0.36 3.53
C THR A 185 -10.62 -1.22 4.73
N GLY A 186 -11.64 -0.80 5.49
CA GLY A 186 -12.10 -1.50 6.69
C GLY A 186 -11.26 -1.24 7.95
N ASP A 187 -10.05 -0.71 7.83
CA ASP A 187 -9.17 -0.36 8.96
C ASP A 187 -8.52 1.02 8.77
N PRO A 188 -8.57 1.92 9.79
CA PRO A 188 -8.01 3.26 9.68
C PRO A 188 -6.46 3.28 9.57
N ASN A 189 -5.76 2.28 10.10
CA ASN A 189 -4.32 2.19 9.93
C ASN A 189 -3.95 1.75 8.52
N HIS A 190 -4.73 0.85 7.90
CA HIS A 190 -4.60 0.52 6.47
C HIS A 190 -4.75 1.77 5.63
N LEU A 191 -5.84 2.53 5.83
CA LEU A 191 -6.09 3.75 5.09
C LEU A 191 -4.90 4.71 5.20
N ALA A 192 -4.43 4.98 6.41
CA ALA A 192 -3.30 5.88 6.65
C ALA A 192 -2.03 5.44 5.89
N ILE A 193 -1.65 4.16 6.03
CA ILE A 193 -0.43 3.65 5.39
C ILE A 193 -0.56 3.66 3.87
N MET A 194 -1.74 3.37 3.33
CA MET A 194 -1.99 3.46 1.89
C MET A 194 -1.88 4.90 1.38
N LEU A 195 -2.31 5.90 2.18
CA LEU A 195 -2.21 7.33 1.83
C LEU A 195 -0.78 7.86 1.83
N VAL A 196 0.15 7.24 2.55
CA VAL A 196 1.59 7.56 2.46
C VAL A 196 2.08 7.49 1.01
N VAL A 197 1.57 6.55 0.21
CA VAL A 197 2.01 6.37 -1.19
C VAL A 197 1.67 7.58 -2.07
N PRO A 198 0.40 8.00 -2.27
CA PRO A 198 0.09 9.16 -3.11
C PRO A 198 0.67 10.46 -2.53
N LEU A 199 0.70 10.64 -1.21
CA LEU A 199 1.31 11.81 -0.58
C LEU A 199 2.79 11.94 -0.96
N LEU A 200 3.57 10.85 -0.89
CA LEU A 200 5.00 10.90 -1.18
C LEU A 200 5.31 10.84 -2.68
N VAL A 201 4.49 10.18 -3.49
CA VAL A 201 4.68 10.10 -4.96
C VAL A 201 4.34 11.43 -5.63
N LEU A 202 3.24 12.07 -5.21
CA LEU A 202 2.76 13.30 -5.86
C LEU A 202 3.51 14.55 -5.37
N THR A 203 4.03 14.57 -4.14
CA THR A 203 4.78 15.71 -3.58
C THR A 203 5.96 16.16 -4.45
N PRO A 204 6.92 15.31 -4.87
CA PRO A 204 8.03 15.77 -5.70
C PRO A 204 7.58 16.17 -7.11
N ILE A 205 6.48 15.62 -7.62
CA ILE A 205 5.86 16.06 -8.88
C ILE A 205 5.33 17.48 -8.71
N TYR A 206 4.58 17.76 -7.66
CA TYR A 206 4.08 19.10 -7.30
C TYR A 206 5.20 20.12 -7.15
N LEU A 207 6.28 19.77 -6.43
CA LEU A 207 7.44 20.65 -6.21
C LEU A 207 8.18 21.03 -7.49
N ARG A 208 7.99 20.29 -8.58
CA ARG A 208 8.60 20.55 -9.89
C ARG A 208 7.70 21.30 -10.85
N LEU A 209 6.42 21.48 -10.53
CA LEU A 209 5.52 22.27 -11.37
C LEU A 209 5.91 23.76 -11.32
N GLU A 210 5.92 24.40 -12.47
CA GLU A 210 6.09 25.85 -12.59
C GLU A 210 4.97 26.61 -11.88
N ARG A 211 5.24 27.86 -11.44
CA ARG A 211 4.26 28.64 -10.66
C ARG A 211 2.93 28.85 -11.37
N GLY A 212 2.92 29.00 -12.69
CA GLY A 212 1.72 29.18 -13.52
C GLY A 212 1.11 27.89 -14.05
N HIS A 213 1.63 26.71 -13.69
CA HIS A 213 1.13 25.45 -14.24
C HIS A 213 -0.28 25.14 -13.76
N ARG A 214 -1.20 24.84 -14.71
CA ARG A 214 -2.64 24.58 -14.45
C ARG A 214 -2.95 23.53 -13.39
N LEU A 215 -2.07 22.53 -13.20
CA LEU A 215 -2.26 21.45 -12.24
C LEU A 215 -1.68 21.79 -10.85
N ARG A 216 -1.03 22.95 -10.66
CA ARG A 216 -0.36 23.25 -9.40
C ARG A 216 -1.33 23.43 -8.24
N VAL A 217 -2.38 24.24 -8.43
CA VAL A 217 -3.39 24.46 -7.39
C VAL A 217 -4.21 23.20 -7.14
N PRO A 218 -4.79 22.52 -8.15
CA PRO A 218 -5.48 21.27 -7.94
C PRO A 218 -4.66 20.21 -7.18
N LEU A 219 -3.37 20.08 -7.52
CA LEU A 219 -2.51 19.11 -6.87
C LEU A 219 -2.16 19.52 -5.42
N ALA A 220 -2.01 20.81 -5.14
CA ALA A 220 -1.84 21.30 -3.77
C ALA A 220 -3.07 21.01 -2.90
N VAL A 221 -4.27 21.29 -3.44
CA VAL A 221 -5.55 21.00 -2.75
C VAL A 221 -5.70 19.50 -2.52
N LEU A 222 -5.38 18.68 -3.52
CA LEU A 222 -5.43 17.22 -3.39
C LEU A 222 -4.47 16.71 -2.30
N LEU A 223 -3.23 17.17 -2.28
CA LEU A 223 -2.24 16.79 -1.26
C LEU A 223 -2.68 17.24 0.15
N ALA A 224 -3.22 18.44 0.26
CA ALA A 224 -3.77 18.94 1.54
C ALA A 224 -4.96 18.08 2.00
N PHE A 225 -5.88 17.73 1.10
CA PHE A 225 -7.01 16.86 1.39
C PHE A 225 -6.55 15.47 1.88
N LEU A 226 -5.63 14.82 1.14
CA LEU A 226 -5.11 13.51 1.53
C LEU A 226 -4.38 13.56 2.88
N LEU A 227 -3.65 14.65 3.16
CA LEU A 227 -2.98 14.84 4.45
C LEU A 227 -4.01 15.00 5.59
N VAL A 228 -5.09 15.74 5.38
CA VAL A 228 -6.16 15.88 6.38
C VAL A 228 -6.81 14.54 6.68
N VAL A 229 -7.13 13.75 5.65
CA VAL A 229 -7.71 12.41 5.84
C VAL A 229 -6.73 11.48 6.54
N GLU A 230 -5.45 11.52 6.18
CA GLU A 230 -4.41 10.72 6.86
C GLU A 230 -4.34 11.06 8.36
N LEU A 231 -4.30 12.35 8.71
CA LEU A 231 -4.32 12.80 10.11
C LEU A 231 -5.61 12.42 10.85
N ALA A 232 -6.76 12.46 10.17
CA ALA A 232 -8.05 12.06 10.76
C ALA A 232 -8.11 10.57 11.12
N THR A 233 -7.29 9.73 10.49
CA THR A 233 -7.18 8.30 10.87
C THR A 233 -6.58 8.09 12.26
N LEU A 234 -5.90 9.09 12.83
CA LEU A 234 -5.15 9.00 14.09
C LEU A 234 -4.15 7.84 14.12
N SER A 235 -3.60 7.43 12.98
CA SER A 235 -2.69 6.30 12.86
C SER A 235 -1.24 6.69 13.13
N ARG A 236 -0.65 6.11 14.18
CA ARG A 236 0.79 6.30 14.51
C ARG A 236 1.69 5.70 13.44
N SER A 237 1.32 4.54 12.89
CA SER A 237 2.09 3.86 11.82
C SER A 237 2.03 4.63 10.51
N GLY A 238 0.87 5.19 10.12
CA GLY A 238 0.76 6.07 8.96
C GLY A 238 1.63 7.32 9.10
N ALA A 239 1.54 8.00 10.25
CA ALA A 239 2.38 9.17 10.53
C ALA A 239 3.89 8.84 10.49
N LEU A 240 4.32 7.70 11.10
CA LEU A 240 5.71 7.24 11.00
C LEU A 240 6.14 7.02 9.56
N GLY A 241 5.31 6.38 8.75
CA GLY A 241 5.56 6.15 7.32
C GLY A 241 5.70 7.46 6.55
N LEU A 242 4.79 8.41 6.77
CA LEU A 242 4.82 9.71 6.11
C LEU A 242 6.08 10.50 6.49
N VAL A 243 6.40 10.61 7.78
CA VAL A 243 7.59 11.31 8.26
C VAL A 243 8.87 10.69 7.70
N THR A 244 9.01 9.37 7.78
CA THR A 244 10.18 8.66 7.24
C THR A 244 10.33 8.89 5.73
N GLY A 245 9.24 8.83 4.98
CA GLY A 245 9.26 9.12 3.54
C GLY A 245 9.61 10.57 3.24
N LEU A 246 9.12 11.54 4.02
CA LEU A 246 9.49 12.95 3.89
C LEU A 246 10.99 13.19 4.17
N VAL A 247 11.57 12.48 5.14
CA VAL A 247 13.02 12.51 5.37
C VAL A 247 13.78 12.05 4.12
N VAL A 248 13.34 10.97 3.46
CA VAL A 248 13.94 10.54 2.18
C VAL A 248 13.82 11.62 1.10
N LEU A 249 12.68 12.32 1.01
CA LEU A 249 12.48 13.40 0.06
C LEU A 249 13.28 14.66 0.42
N ALA A 250 13.64 14.84 1.68
CA ALA A 250 14.48 15.98 2.09
C ALA A 250 15.84 15.95 1.42
N PHE A 251 16.45 14.79 1.17
CA PHE A 251 17.75 14.72 0.49
C PHE A 251 17.78 15.44 -0.85
N PRO A 252 16.88 15.17 -1.83
CA PRO A 252 16.89 15.86 -3.11
C PRO A 252 16.09 17.16 -3.14
N TYR A 253 15.23 17.44 -2.15
CA TYR A 253 14.25 18.53 -2.20
C TYR A 253 14.22 19.45 -0.98
N GLN A 254 15.21 19.41 -0.08
CA GLN A 254 15.24 20.21 1.16
C GLN A 254 14.85 21.69 0.94
N HIS A 255 15.49 22.39 -0.02
CA HIS A 255 15.18 23.80 -0.31
C HIS A 255 13.76 24.03 -0.86
N LYS A 256 13.16 23.01 -1.46
CA LYS A 256 11.78 23.08 -1.99
C LYS A 256 10.74 22.73 -0.94
N LEU A 257 11.03 21.82 -0.02
CA LEU A 257 10.15 21.46 1.08
C LEU A 257 9.92 22.63 2.04
N VAL A 258 10.91 23.48 2.26
CA VAL A 258 10.77 24.72 3.06
C VAL A 258 10.34 25.94 2.23
N SER A 259 9.95 25.76 0.98
CA SER A 259 9.49 26.85 0.12
C SER A 259 8.06 27.29 0.43
N ARG A 260 7.71 28.53 0.08
CA ARG A 260 6.34 29.07 0.22
C ARG A 260 5.28 28.15 -0.44
N ALA A 261 5.64 27.43 -1.50
CA ALA A 261 4.76 26.50 -2.18
C ALA A 261 4.29 25.34 -1.29
N VAL A 262 5.09 24.93 -0.31
CA VAL A 262 4.79 23.87 0.65
C VAL A 262 4.29 24.48 1.96
N LEU A 263 4.96 25.52 2.45
CA LEU A 263 4.59 26.14 3.73
C LEU A 263 3.18 26.71 3.71
N VAL A 264 2.73 27.36 2.62
CA VAL A 264 1.39 27.95 2.55
C VAL A 264 0.28 26.87 2.67
N PRO A 265 0.26 25.79 1.87
CA PRO A 265 -0.75 24.73 2.07
C PRO A 265 -0.68 24.07 3.45
N ILE A 266 0.53 23.80 3.96
CA ILE A 266 0.69 23.22 5.30
C ILE A 266 0.21 24.18 6.38
N SER A 267 0.54 25.49 6.28
CA SER A 267 0.04 26.49 7.23
C SER A 267 -1.48 26.61 7.16
N ALA A 268 -2.08 26.55 5.98
CA ALA A 268 -3.55 26.53 5.85
C ALA A 268 -4.18 25.33 6.56
N VAL A 269 -3.62 24.13 6.37
CA VAL A 269 -4.05 22.92 7.10
C VAL A 269 -3.84 23.10 8.61
N ALA A 270 -2.68 23.63 9.04
CA ALA A 270 -2.39 23.86 10.47
C ALA A 270 -3.36 24.86 11.09
N VAL A 271 -3.73 25.93 10.38
CA VAL A 271 -4.73 26.90 10.85
C VAL A 271 -6.11 26.25 11.01
N VAL A 272 -6.55 25.47 10.03
CA VAL A 272 -7.82 24.73 10.12
C VAL A 272 -7.81 23.75 11.29
N LEU A 273 -6.73 22.98 11.45
CA LEU A 273 -6.57 22.06 12.58
C LEU A 273 -6.55 22.80 13.91
N ALA A 274 -5.80 23.91 14.02
CA ALA A 274 -5.75 24.73 15.23
C ALA A 274 -7.14 25.29 15.60
N TYR A 275 -7.91 25.73 14.60
CA TYR A 275 -9.29 26.16 14.81
C TYR A 275 -10.18 25.01 15.32
N VAL A 276 -10.11 23.82 14.70
CA VAL A 276 -10.89 22.66 15.15
C VAL A 276 -10.47 22.24 16.56
N ILE A 277 -9.16 22.21 16.85
CA ILE A 277 -8.63 21.90 18.19
C ILE A 277 -9.12 22.92 19.22
N SER A 278 -9.09 24.21 18.91
CA SER A 278 -9.55 25.27 19.84
C SER A 278 -11.05 25.21 20.17
N ARG A 279 -11.83 24.56 19.32
CA ARG A 279 -13.27 24.34 19.54
C ARG A 279 -13.58 23.06 20.33
N ARG A 280 -12.61 22.13 20.42
CA ARG A 280 -12.77 20.81 21.07
C ARG A 280 -11.49 20.44 21.84
N THR A 281 -10.97 21.36 22.66
CA THR A 281 -9.70 21.22 23.41
C THR A 281 -9.67 19.96 24.25
N ASP A 282 -10.71 19.71 25.05
CA ASP A 282 -10.76 18.58 25.99
C ASP A 282 -10.75 17.22 25.23
N PHE A 283 -11.47 17.18 24.10
CA PHE A 283 -11.46 16.04 23.19
C PHE A 283 -10.05 15.74 22.68
N PHE A 284 -9.37 16.76 22.13
CA PHE A 284 -8.03 16.57 21.58
C PHE A 284 -6.99 16.28 22.66
N GLU A 285 -7.10 16.89 23.83
CA GLU A 285 -6.22 16.59 24.97
C GLU A 285 -6.37 15.12 25.40
N THR A 286 -7.60 14.63 25.52
CA THR A 286 -7.85 13.23 25.90
C THR A 286 -7.35 12.27 24.84
N VAL A 287 -7.59 12.54 23.54
CA VAL A 287 -7.05 11.75 22.44
C VAL A 287 -5.53 11.77 22.44
N PHE A 288 -4.92 12.94 22.65
CA PHE A 288 -3.48 13.10 22.72
C PHE A 288 -2.87 12.31 23.89
N ARG A 289 -3.43 12.44 25.08
CA ARG A 289 -3.01 11.68 26.27
C ARG A 289 -3.12 10.17 26.02
N ALA A 290 -4.25 9.70 25.47
CA ALA A 290 -4.44 8.28 25.14
C ALA A 290 -3.44 7.77 24.08
N ARG A 291 -2.96 8.66 23.18
CA ARG A 291 -1.97 8.30 22.14
C ARG A 291 -0.53 8.38 22.61
N THR A 292 -0.23 9.24 23.59
CA THR A 292 1.13 9.40 24.14
C THR A 292 1.40 8.53 25.36
N ALA A 293 0.35 8.01 26.02
CA ALA A 293 0.50 7.06 27.11
C ALA A 293 1.23 5.79 26.63
N THR A 294 2.47 5.63 27.07
CA THR A 294 3.34 4.49 26.72
C THR A 294 3.00 3.19 27.47
N GLY A 295 2.16 3.27 28.52
CA GLY A 295 1.74 2.16 29.37
C GLY A 295 0.34 1.61 29.10
N GLY A 296 -0.34 2.03 28.01
CA GLY A 296 -1.69 1.56 27.68
C GLY A 296 -1.70 0.15 27.06
N ALA A 297 -2.74 -0.63 27.31
CA ALA A 297 -2.93 -1.99 26.78
C ALA A 297 -2.72 -2.12 25.26
N SER A 298 -2.99 -1.04 24.50
CA SER A 298 -2.76 -1.02 23.04
C SER A 298 -1.28 -0.90 22.64
N SER A 299 -0.40 -0.31 23.47
CA SER A 299 1.02 -0.22 23.11
C SER A 299 1.78 -1.48 23.55
N SER A 300 1.45 -2.07 24.70
CA SER A 300 2.01 -3.35 25.12
C SER A 300 1.71 -4.45 24.11
N ALA A 301 0.48 -4.54 23.63
CA ALA A 301 0.06 -5.55 22.65
C ALA A 301 0.87 -5.53 21.34
N HIS A 302 1.30 -4.35 20.87
CA HIS A 302 2.15 -4.24 19.68
C HIS A 302 3.58 -4.71 19.91
N PHE A 303 4.08 -4.63 21.15
CA PHE A 303 5.42 -5.10 21.50
C PHE A 303 5.42 -6.55 21.99
N ASP A 304 4.32 -7.01 22.59
CA ASP A 304 4.18 -8.39 23.08
C ASP A 304 4.36 -9.43 21.96
N VAL A 305 3.92 -9.10 20.72
CA VAL A 305 4.11 -10.00 19.58
C VAL A 305 5.56 -10.26 19.22
N TYR A 306 6.48 -9.35 19.56
CA TYR A 306 7.91 -9.55 19.32
C TYR A 306 8.53 -10.60 20.28
N SER A 307 7.89 -10.84 21.43
CA SER A 307 8.36 -11.84 22.41
C SER A 307 8.21 -13.28 21.90
N PHE A 308 7.37 -13.52 20.90
CA PHE A 308 7.18 -14.85 20.27
C PHE A 308 8.30 -15.21 19.30
N ILE A 309 9.07 -14.24 18.81
CA ILE A 309 10.14 -14.50 17.83
C ILE A 309 11.19 -15.50 18.35
N PRO A 310 11.76 -15.35 19.58
CA PRO A 310 12.75 -16.29 20.08
C PRO A 310 12.23 -17.72 20.17
N ASP A 311 11.01 -17.90 20.66
CA ASP A 311 10.41 -19.23 20.84
C ASP A 311 10.22 -19.96 19.50
N VAL A 312 9.71 -19.25 18.50
CA VAL A 312 9.53 -19.82 17.16
C VAL A 312 10.87 -20.09 16.48
N LEU A 313 11.82 -19.17 16.59
CA LEU A 313 13.16 -19.36 16.01
C LEU A 313 13.95 -20.46 16.69
N HIS A 314 13.70 -20.75 17.97
CA HIS A 314 14.31 -21.87 18.65
C HIS A 314 13.82 -23.21 18.09
N THR A 315 12.54 -23.32 17.74
CA THR A 315 11.91 -24.57 17.26
C THR A 315 11.94 -24.69 15.73
N HIS A 316 11.70 -23.60 15.00
CA HIS A 316 11.58 -23.56 13.54
C HIS A 316 12.42 -22.45 12.91
N PRO A 317 13.76 -22.44 13.06
CA PRO A 317 14.60 -21.29 12.70
C PRO A 317 14.65 -20.99 11.19
N LEU A 318 14.60 -22.02 10.35
CA LEU A 318 14.84 -21.85 8.91
C LEU A 318 13.58 -21.48 8.12
N LEU A 319 12.45 -22.15 8.39
CA LEU A 319 11.23 -22.07 7.57
C LEU A 319 10.03 -21.52 8.33
N GLY A 320 10.16 -21.25 9.65
CA GLY A 320 9.07 -20.73 10.47
C GLY A 320 7.93 -21.72 10.65
N LEU A 321 6.75 -21.19 11.01
CA LEU A 321 5.53 -21.98 11.29
C LEU A 321 4.68 -22.31 10.04
N GLY A 322 5.08 -21.80 8.88
CA GLY A 322 4.28 -21.84 7.66
C GLY A 322 3.50 -20.54 7.39
N LEU A 323 3.28 -20.26 6.13
CA LEU A 323 2.63 -19.03 5.66
C LEU A 323 1.25 -18.82 6.29
N ASN A 324 0.98 -17.58 6.73
CA ASN A 324 -0.30 -17.13 7.30
C ASN A 324 -0.72 -17.85 8.60
N ASN A 325 0.26 -18.37 9.36
CA ASN A 325 0.03 -19.15 10.57
C ASN A 325 0.37 -18.46 11.89
N PHE A 326 0.74 -17.19 11.88
CA PHE A 326 1.02 -16.46 13.11
C PHE A 326 -0.19 -16.46 14.06
N SER A 327 -1.40 -16.13 13.55
CA SER A 327 -2.61 -16.03 14.39
C SER A 327 -3.00 -17.37 15.01
N VAL A 328 -2.88 -18.47 14.26
CA VAL A 328 -3.17 -19.84 14.77
C VAL A 328 -2.21 -20.20 15.91
N TYR A 329 -0.92 -19.90 15.74
CA TYR A 329 0.07 -20.14 16.79
C TYR A 329 -0.18 -19.27 18.02
N TYR A 330 -0.50 -17.98 17.80
CA TYR A 330 -0.78 -17.04 18.89
C TYR A 330 -1.99 -17.48 19.71
N GLU A 331 -3.07 -17.91 19.04
CA GLU A 331 -4.27 -18.45 19.69
C GLU A 331 -3.95 -19.70 20.50
N LEU A 332 -3.20 -20.65 19.94
CA LEU A 332 -2.77 -21.87 20.64
C LEU A 332 -1.98 -21.57 21.93
N VAL A 333 -1.10 -20.56 21.91
CA VAL A 333 -0.22 -20.24 23.05
C VAL A 333 -0.93 -19.38 24.09
N THR A 334 -1.79 -18.44 23.66
CA THR A 334 -2.37 -17.42 24.55
C THR A 334 -3.86 -17.60 24.84
N GLY A 335 -4.57 -18.44 24.07
CA GLY A 335 -6.02 -18.59 24.12
C GLY A 335 -6.80 -17.35 23.62
N LYS A 336 -6.14 -16.41 22.90
CA LYS A 336 -6.78 -15.20 22.39
C LYS A 336 -7.04 -15.33 20.89
N ASP A 337 -8.31 -15.36 20.52
CA ASP A 337 -8.78 -15.47 19.14
C ASP A 337 -8.55 -14.15 18.35
N ASN A 338 -8.44 -14.26 17.04
CA ASN A 338 -8.39 -13.15 16.10
C ASN A 338 -7.26 -12.12 16.34
N TRP A 339 -6.15 -12.54 16.89
CA TRP A 339 -5.01 -11.68 17.17
C TRP A 339 -3.94 -11.78 16.07
N GLY A 340 -3.74 -10.69 15.34
CA GLY A 340 -2.72 -10.61 14.27
C GLY A 340 -1.33 -10.22 14.80
N PRO A 341 -0.28 -10.43 14.00
CA PRO A 341 1.12 -10.15 14.38
C PRO A 341 1.44 -8.65 14.56
N HIS A 342 0.55 -7.73 14.22
CA HIS A 342 0.71 -6.27 14.32
C HIS A 342 2.04 -5.71 13.79
N SER A 343 2.84 -6.53 13.09
CA SER A 343 4.08 -6.18 12.42
C SER A 343 4.32 -7.14 11.26
N PHE A 344 4.52 -6.59 10.07
CA PHE A 344 4.85 -7.38 8.89
C PHE A 344 6.15 -8.16 9.07
N TYR A 345 7.13 -7.58 9.76
CA TYR A 345 8.43 -8.23 9.96
C TYR A 345 8.35 -9.38 10.96
N VAL A 346 7.48 -9.26 11.98
CA VAL A 346 7.19 -10.36 12.90
C VAL A 346 6.50 -11.49 12.15
N ALA A 347 5.43 -11.18 11.38
CA ALA A 347 4.76 -12.18 10.56
C ALA A 347 5.74 -12.89 9.62
N LEU A 348 6.52 -12.11 8.86
CA LEU A 348 7.49 -12.65 7.92
C LEU A 348 8.48 -13.61 8.59
N LEU A 349 9.05 -13.20 9.72
CA LEU A 349 10.08 -13.99 10.42
C LEU A 349 9.48 -15.24 11.08
N VAL A 350 8.32 -15.12 11.73
CA VAL A 350 7.63 -16.23 12.40
C VAL A 350 7.08 -17.23 11.40
N GLU A 351 6.49 -16.76 10.31
CA GLU A 351 5.82 -17.61 9.33
C GLU A 351 6.79 -18.26 8.32
N THR A 352 7.90 -17.59 7.99
CA THR A 352 8.81 -18.03 6.92
C THR A 352 10.26 -18.25 7.37
N GLY A 353 10.54 -18.02 8.65
CA GLY A 353 11.86 -18.18 9.25
C GLY A 353 12.94 -17.28 8.65
N LEU A 354 14.18 -17.62 8.91
CA LEU A 354 15.34 -16.87 8.41
C LEU A 354 15.48 -16.94 6.89
N VAL A 355 15.11 -18.06 6.27
CA VAL A 355 15.25 -18.24 4.82
C VAL A 355 14.26 -17.35 4.06
N GLY A 356 12.98 -17.33 4.46
CA GLY A 356 11.98 -16.47 3.83
C GLY A 356 12.27 -14.99 4.07
N THR A 357 12.71 -14.64 5.28
CA THR A 357 13.12 -13.27 5.63
C THR A 357 14.31 -12.80 4.78
N ALA A 358 15.34 -13.62 4.62
CA ALA A 358 16.49 -13.31 3.78
C ALA A 358 16.07 -13.16 2.30
N LEU A 359 15.22 -14.06 1.79
CA LEU A 359 14.68 -13.98 0.44
C LEU A 359 13.89 -12.68 0.23
N PHE A 360 13.08 -12.28 1.19
CA PHE A 360 12.33 -11.01 1.14
C PHE A 360 13.27 -9.80 1.16
N ALA A 361 14.34 -9.83 1.96
CA ALA A 361 15.36 -8.77 1.95
C ALA A 361 16.05 -8.65 0.57
N VAL A 362 16.38 -9.79 -0.08
CA VAL A 362 16.93 -9.82 -1.45
C VAL A 362 15.92 -9.28 -2.46
N PHE A 363 14.64 -9.61 -2.32
CA PHE A 363 13.57 -9.06 -3.14
C PHE A 363 13.44 -7.54 -2.98
N LEU A 364 13.44 -7.01 -1.76
CA LEU A 364 13.46 -5.57 -1.52
C LEU A 364 14.70 -4.89 -2.11
N LEU A 365 15.87 -5.49 -1.96
CA LEU A 365 17.11 -5.00 -2.58
C LEU A 365 16.97 -4.91 -4.11
N TYR A 366 16.35 -5.91 -4.74
CA TYR A 366 16.02 -5.85 -6.16
C TYR A 366 15.13 -4.66 -6.49
N VAL A 367 14.05 -4.42 -5.73
CA VAL A 367 13.16 -3.28 -5.93
C VAL A 367 13.91 -1.94 -5.77
N PHE A 368 14.75 -1.80 -4.74
CA PHE A 368 15.59 -0.61 -4.55
C PHE A 368 16.57 -0.38 -5.70
N ARG A 369 17.17 -1.44 -6.24
CA ARG A 369 18.02 -1.35 -7.45
C ARG A 369 17.21 -0.86 -8.65
N ARG A 370 15.96 -1.30 -8.81
CA ARG A 370 15.07 -0.80 -9.89
C ARG A 370 14.74 0.67 -9.71
N LEU A 371 14.44 1.12 -8.50
CA LEU A 371 14.21 2.53 -8.18
C LEU A 371 15.47 3.39 -8.40
N SER A 372 16.64 2.87 -8.02
CA SER A 372 17.93 3.52 -8.30
C SER A 372 18.17 3.68 -9.81
N ALA A 373 17.91 2.63 -10.59
CA ALA A 373 17.97 2.70 -12.05
C ALA A 373 16.97 3.72 -12.63
N GLY A 374 15.78 3.87 -12.01
CA GLY A 374 14.81 4.93 -12.38
C GLY A 374 15.34 6.34 -12.11
N ARG A 375 16.03 6.57 -10.98
CA ARG A 375 16.67 7.85 -10.65
C ARG A 375 17.82 8.18 -11.62
N GLU A 376 18.64 7.15 -11.94
CA GLU A 376 19.73 7.30 -12.92
C GLU A 376 19.17 7.62 -14.31
N LEU A 377 18.17 6.89 -14.75
CA LEU A 377 17.46 7.16 -16.00
C LEU A 377 16.94 8.61 -16.07
N GLY A 378 16.40 9.13 -14.98
CA GLY A 378 15.97 10.51 -14.88
C GLY A 378 17.12 11.50 -15.08
N ARG A 379 18.36 11.17 -14.63
CA ARG A 379 19.57 11.98 -14.86
C ARG A 379 20.01 11.90 -16.34
N LEU A 380 20.01 10.70 -16.91
CA LEU A 380 20.36 10.48 -18.33
C LEU A 380 19.39 11.21 -19.28
N LEU A 381 18.08 11.16 -19.00
CA LEU A 381 17.08 11.91 -19.76
C LEU A 381 17.31 13.43 -19.65
N ALA A 382 17.70 13.92 -18.48
CA ALA A 382 18.03 15.33 -18.31
C ALA A 382 19.28 15.74 -19.10
N ALA A 383 20.33 14.93 -19.08
CA ALA A 383 21.55 15.14 -19.89
C ALA A 383 21.22 15.13 -21.41
N ALA A 384 20.30 14.26 -21.83
CA ALA A 384 19.79 14.22 -23.20
C ALA A 384 18.75 15.31 -23.52
N ARG A 385 18.48 16.25 -22.59
CA ARG A 385 17.45 17.30 -22.73
C ARG A 385 16.06 16.78 -23.09
N ASP A 386 15.71 15.58 -22.62
CA ASP A 386 14.36 15.02 -22.83
C ASP A 386 13.37 15.65 -21.82
N PRO A 387 12.23 16.19 -22.27
CA PRO A 387 11.24 16.79 -21.37
C PRO A 387 10.66 15.80 -20.34
N ALA A 388 10.74 14.48 -20.60
CA ALA A 388 10.31 13.47 -19.62
C ALA A 388 11.17 13.48 -18.35
N ALA A 389 12.42 13.99 -18.40
CA ALA A 389 13.29 14.12 -17.23
C ALA A 389 12.62 14.86 -16.08
N ALA A 390 11.86 15.92 -16.39
CA ALA A 390 11.13 16.75 -15.42
C ALA A 390 10.08 15.96 -14.63
N ARG A 391 9.64 14.81 -15.13
CA ARG A 391 8.61 13.94 -14.52
C ARG A 391 9.19 12.64 -13.96
N VAL A 392 10.09 11.98 -14.69
CA VAL A 392 10.64 10.67 -14.33
C VAL A 392 11.52 10.72 -13.08
N ARG A 393 12.37 11.76 -12.97
CA ARG A 393 13.25 11.92 -11.80
C ARG A 393 12.48 12.19 -10.51
N PRO A 394 11.51 13.12 -10.46
CA PRO A 394 10.65 13.30 -9.29
C PRO A 394 9.85 12.06 -8.93
N LEU A 395 9.27 11.38 -9.92
CA LEU A 395 8.53 10.13 -9.73
C LEU A 395 9.40 9.05 -9.06
N ALA A 396 10.61 8.83 -9.57
CA ALA A 396 11.51 7.80 -9.02
C ALA A 396 11.91 8.11 -7.55
N TRP A 397 12.07 9.37 -7.18
CA TRP A 397 12.29 9.78 -5.81
C TRP A 397 11.03 9.62 -4.95
N GLY A 398 9.86 9.99 -5.46
CA GLY A 398 8.59 9.80 -4.77
C GLY A 398 8.30 8.33 -4.47
N LEU A 399 8.50 7.46 -5.47
CA LEU A 399 8.35 6.01 -5.30
C LEU A 399 9.38 5.41 -4.31
N THR A 400 10.62 5.94 -4.29
CA THR A 400 11.62 5.53 -3.29
C THR A 400 11.18 5.92 -1.88
N ALA A 401 10.72 7.15 -1.70
CA ALA A 401 10.24 7.65 -0.42
C ALA A 401 8.99 6.89 0.05
N ALA A 402 8.06 6.62 -0.87
CA ALA A 402 6.87 5.83 -0.58
C ALA A 402 7.20 4.39 -0.14
N LEU A 403 8.17 3.73 -0.79
CA LEU A 403 8.62 2.40 -0.37
C LEU A 403 9.21 2.44 1.04
N VAL A 404 10.13 3.37 1.32
CA VAL A 404 10.77 3.49 2.64
C VAL A 404 9.73 3.86 3.71
N GLY A 405 8.80 4.76 3.40
CA GLY A 405 7.69 5.11 4.30
C GLY A 405 6.77 3.92 4.60
N THR A 406 6.38 3.17 3.57
CA THR A 406 5.59 1.94 3.74
C THR A 406 6.34 0.91 4.59
N MET A 407 7.64 0.71 4.37
CA MET A 407 8.47 -0.18 5.18
C MET A 407 8.51 0.26 6.64
N ALA A 408 8.68 1.54 6.92
CA ALA A 408 8.70 2.08 8.28
C ALA A 408 7.33 1.87 8.98
N ALA A 409 6.23 2.13 8.28
CA ALA A 409 4.89 1.92 8.82
C ALA A 409 4.62 0.45 9.17
N ASN A 410 5.16 -0.47 8.37
CA ASN A 410 4.97 -1.92 8.54
C ASN A 410 5.79 -2.52 9.70
N THR A 411 6.62 -1.75 10.39
CA THR A 411 7.17 -2.13 11.69
C THR A 411 6.06 -2.37 12.74
N PHE A 412 4.94 -1.66 12.59
CA PHE A 412 3.79 -1.75 13.52
C PHE A 412 2.48 -2.13 12.82
N TYR A 413 2.56 -2.61 11.57
CA TYR A 413 1.41 -3.03 10.79
C TYR A 413 1.76 -4.05 9.69
N LEU A 414 0.78 -4.46 8.83
CA LEU A 414 0.89 -5.64 7.93
C LEU A 414 0.57 -5.33 6.47
N THR A 415 0.61 -4.08 6.02
CA THR A 415 0.10 -3.74 4.68
C THR A 415 0.97 -4.18 3.52
N MET A 416 2.24 -4.61 3.76
CA MET A 416 3.11 -5.11 2.69
C MET A 416 2.72 -6.50 2.16
N GLN A 417 1.81 -7.21 2.82
CA GLN A 417 1.22 -8.44 2.28
C GLN A 417 -0.03 -8.19 1.45
N PHE A 418 -0.64 -7.00 1.51
CA PHE A 418 -1.88 -6.68 0.84
C PHE A 418 -1.69 -6.30 -0.63
N TYR A 419 -2.76 -6.39 -1.37
CA TYR A 419 -2.79 -6.22 -2.80
C TYR A 419 -2.25 -4.87 -3.30
N TYR A 420 -2.57 -3.78 -2.58
CA TYR A 420 -2.13 -2.44 -2.95
C TYR A 420 -0.59 -2.33 -3.02
N PHE A 421 0.13 -3.08 -2.17
CA PHE A 421 1.59 -3.08 -2.18
C PHE A 421 2.15 -3.66 -3.49
N TYR A 422 1.55 -4.74 -3.99
CA TYR A 422 1.94 -5.31 -5.28
C TYR A 422 1.60 -4.37 -6.44
N ALA A 423 0.45 -3.66 -6.40
CA ALA A 423 0.12 -2.62 -7.36
C ALA A 423 1.11 -1.44 -7.32
N PHE A 424 1.53 -1.02 -6.13
CA PHE A 424 2.61 -0.05 -5.95
C PHE A 424 3.93 -0.55 -6.54
N LEU A 425 4.30 -1.81 -6.32
CA LEU A 425 5.52 -2.42 -6.88
C LEU A 425 5.48 -2.49 -8.41
N VAL A 426 4.32 -2.71 -9.03
CA VAL A 426 4.18 -2.61 -10.50
C VAL A 426 4.60 -1.22 -10.96
N MET A 427 4.14 -0.16 -10.29
CA MET A 427 4.52 1.21 -10.64
C MET A 427 6.01 1.46 -10.43
N ALA A 428 6.58 1.00 -9.31
CA ALA A 428 7.98 1.22 -8.95
C ALA A 428 8.96 0.51 -9.90
N VAL A 429 8.75 -0.78 -10.16
CA VAL A 429 9.65 -1.60 -10.96
C VAL A 429 9.57 -1.27 -12.46
N ALA A 430 8.42 -0.82 -12.94
CA ALA A 430 8.21 -0.52 -14.36
C ALA A 430 8.89 0.79 -14.83
N VAL A 431 9.19 1.75 -13.95
CA VAL A 431 9.77 3.06 -14.33
C VAL A 431 10.97 2.92 -15.27
N PRO A 432 12.06 2.22 -14.88
CA PRO A 432 13.23 2.13 -15.75
C PRO A 432 12.96 1.32 -17.04
N ILE A 433 11.97 0.43 -17.05
CA ILE A 433 11.63 -0.36 -18.23
C ILE A 433 10.92 0.50 -19.27
N VAL A 434 9.90 1.23 -18.83
CA VAL A 434 9.03 2.02 -19.71
C VAL A 434 9.81 3.19 -20.32
N PHE A 435 10.56 3.94 -19.50
CA PHE A 435 11.17 5.20 -19.94
C PHE A 435 12.54 5.03 -20.59
N ARG A 436 13.24 3.89 -20.41
CA ARG A 436 14.51 3.59 -21.11
C ARG A 436 14.39 3.69 -22.64
N ARG A 437 13.24 3.34 -23.18
CA ARG A 437 12.96 3.38 -24.63
C ARG A 437 13.11 4.78 -25.23
N ARG A 438 12.94 5.85 -24.44
CA ARG A 438 13.12 7.22 -24.90
C ARG A 438 14.56 7.53 -25.26
N LEU A 439 15.53 6.94 -24.52
CA LEU A 439 16.95 7.06 -24.87
C LEU A 439 17.31 6.23 -26.12
N LEU A 440 16.63 5.12 -26.38
CA LEU A 440 16.90 4.24 -27.51
C LEU A 440 16.27 4.73 -28.82
N ARG A 441 15.35 5.67 -28.78
CA ARG A 441 14.66 6.23 -29.97
C ARG A 441 15.35 7.48 -30.52
N ARG A 442 16.40 7.91 -29.88
CA ARG A 442 17.28 9.03 -30.29
C ARG A 442 18.60 8.48 -30.87
#